data_b029a9b4822887ded5373ee75588bbb2
#
_entry.id   b029a9b4822887ded5373ee75588bbb2
#
_cell.length_a   1.000
_cell.length_b   1.000
_cell.length_c   1.000
_cell.angle_alpha   90.00
_cell.angle_beta   90.00
_cell.angle_gamma   90.00
#
_symmetry.space_group_name_H-M   'P 1'
#
loop_
_entity.id
_entity.type
_entity.pdbx_description
1 polymer ?
#
loop_
_entity_poly.entity_id
_entity_poly.type
_entity_poly.pdbx_seq_one_letter_code
_entity_poly.pdbx_strand_id
1 'polypeptide(L)'
;MILYYIFAVVLMLVQGLVLVEAYRHLIYTLRKYRPKDSDYKPPVVLIAPCKGLDTAFDQNMESFFQQDYPDYEILFVVESREDPAYRRLAEILERLQTRGNRVPARIL
;
A
#
# COMPACT_ATOMS: atom_id res chain seq x y z
N MET A 1 16.66 -45.71 -23.31
CA MET A 1 16.45 -45.86 -21.84
C MET A 1 17.44 -44.99 -21.06
N ILE A 2 18.73 -45.17 -21.23
CA ILE A 2 19.76 -44.36 -20.51
C ILE A 2 19.61 -42.86 -20.79
N LEU A 3 19.38 -42.48 -22.01
CA LEU A 3 19.20 -41.08 -22.41
C LEU A 3 18.01 -40.43 -21.70
N TYR A 4 16.93 -41.17 -21.51
CA TYR A 4 15.75 -40.71 -20.77
C TYR A 4 16.07 -40.43 -19.28
N TYR A 5 16.80 -41.31 -18.64
CA TYR A 5 17.18 -41.14 -17.23
C TYR A 5 18.16 -39.95 -17.05
N ILE A 6 19.11 -39.81 -17.98
CA ILE A 6 20.03 -38.67 -17.96
C ILE A 6 19.23 -37.37 -18.08
N PHE A 7 18.29 -37.27 -19.01
CA PHE A 7 17.44 -36.09 -19.20
C PHE A 7 16.60 -35.81 -17.96
N ALA A 8 16.00 -36.82 -17.34
CA ALA A 8 15.22 -36.67 -16.12
C ALA A 8 16.06 -36.12 -14.95
N VAL A 9 17.27 -36.64 -14.78
CA VAL A 9 18.20 -36.17 -13.73
C VAL A 9 18.63 -34.74 -13.98
N VAL A 10 18.94 -34.35 -15.22
CA VAL A 10 19.29 -32.97 -15.57
C VAL A 10 18.13 -32.03 -15.27
N LEU A 11 16.90 -32.41 -15.63
CA LEU A 11 15.71 -31.60 -15.30
C LEU A 11 15.53 -31.42 -13.79
N MET A 12 15.70 -32.48 -13.00
CA MET A 12 15.61 -32.38 -11.55
C MET A 12 16.67 -31.43 -10.96
N LEU A 13 17.89 -31.50 -11.47
CA LEU A 13 18.97 -30.61 -11.03
C LEU A 13 18.67 -29.13 -11.36
N VAL A 14 18.17 -28.86 -12.56
CA VAL A 14 17.79 -27.50 -12.98
C VAL A 14 16.65 -26.96 -12.11
N GLN A 15 15.62 -27.78 -11.86
CA GLN A 15 14.52 -27.39 -10.97
C GLN A 15 15.00 -27.12 -9.54
N GLY A 16 15.91 -27.95 -9.03
CA GLY A 16 16.54 -27.75 -7.73
C GLY A 16 17.26 -26.40 -7.64
N LEU A 17 18.03 -26.05 -8.66
CA LEU A 17 18.72 -24.74 -8.73
C LEU A 17 17.73 -23.57 -8.72
N VAL A 18 16.64 -23.64 -9.49
CA VAL A 18 15.59 -22.61 -9.52
C VAL A 18 14.94 -22.44 -8.14
N LEU A 19 14.66 -23.54 -7.44
CA LEU A 19 14.11 -23.49 -6.09
C LEU A 19 15.06 -22.83 -5.09
N VAL A 20 16.35 -23.14 -5.17
CA VAL A 20 17.38 -22.52 -4.33
C VAL A 20 17.45 -21.02 -4.57
N GLU A 21 17.44 -20.58 -5.82
CA GLU A 21 17.45 -19.16 -6.15
C GLU A 21 16.18 -18.45 -5.68
N ALA A 22 15.02 -19.04 -5.87
CA ALA A 22 13.75 -18.50 -5.37
C ALA A 22 13.77 -18.34 -3.83
N TYR A 23 14.28 -19.32 -3.12
CA TYR A 23 14.43 -19.26 -1.66
C TYR A 23 15.41 -18.16 -1.23
N ARG A 24 16.56 -18.03 -1.92
CA ARG A 24 17.53 -16.95 -1.65
C ARG A 24 16.91 -15.57 -1.84
N HIS A 25 16.14 -15.36 -2.91
CA HIS A 25 15.42 -14.11 -3.16
C HIS A 25 14.40 -13.82 -2.08
N LEU A 26 13.63 -14.83 -1.64
CA LEU A 26 12.67 -14.67 -0.56
C LEU A 26 13.37 -14.22 0.74
N ILE A 27 14.42 -14.90 1.15
CA ILE A 27 15.18 -14.56 2.37
C ILE A 27 15.80 -13.17 2.26
N TYR A 28 16.37 -12.82 1.10
CA TYR A 28 16.91 -11.47 0.87
C TYR A 28 15.85 -10.40 1.04
N THR A 29 14.68 -10.58 0.43
CA THR A 29 13.56 -9.64 0.52
C THR A 29 13.07 -9.48 1.96
N LEU A 30 12.86 -10.58 2.66
CA LEU A 30 12.41 -10.56 4.05
C LEU A 30 13.42 -9.88 4.99
N ARG A 31 14.72 -10.05 4.74
CA ARG A 31 15.77 -9.39 5.53
C ARG A 31 15.90 -7.91 5.21
N LYS A 32 15.87 -7.55 3.93
CA LYS A 32 16.04 -6.17 3.47
C LYS A 32 14.86 -5.28 3.87
N TYR A 33 13.65 -5.80 3.80
CA TYR A 33 12.42 -5.07 4.08
C TYR A 33 11.85 -5.36 5.47
N ARG A 34 12.64 -5.97 6.34
CA ARG A 34 12.26 -6.11 7.74
C ARG A 34 12.12 -4.72 8.33
N PRO A 35 10.95 -4.37 8.91
CA PRO A 35 10.80 -3.09 9.56
C PRO A 35 11.88 -2.96 10.64
N LYS A 36 12.76 -2.00 10.48
CA LYS A 36 13.65 -1.60 11.57
C LYS A 36 12.77 -0.81 12.53
N ASP A 37 12.72 -1.26 13.74
CA ASP A 37 12.13 -0.49 14.83
C ASP A 37 13.02 0.75 15.03
N SER A 38 12.64 1.82 14.33
CA SER A 38 13.36 3.08 14.30
C SER A 38 12.45 4.12 14.94
N ASP A 39 12.95 4.81 15.95
CA ASP A 39 12.27 5.96 16.56
C ASP A 39 12.17 7.17 15.61
N TYR A 40 12.79 7.07 14.45
CA TYR A 40 12.73 8.12 13.43
C TYR A 40 11.38 8.10 12.71
N LYS A 41 10.49 8.98 13.13
CA LYS A 41 9.13 9.15 12.59
C LYS A 41 8.90 10.61 12.22
N PRO A 42 9.49 11.09 11.10
CA PRO A 42 9.31 12.47 10.66
C PRO A 42 7.85 12.75 10.26
N PRO A 43 7.42 14.01 10.29
CA PRO A 43 6.12 14.40 9.73
C PRO A 43 5.98 13.97 8.27
N VAL A 44 4.83 13.42 7.91
CA VAL A 44 4.55 12.89 6.58
C VAL A 44 3.30 13.51 5.99
N VAL A 45 3.32 13.80 4.71
CA VAL A 45 2.14 14.18 3.93
C VAL A 45 1.73 12.99 3.07
N LEU A 46 0.52 12.49 3.30
CA LEU A 46 -0.08 11.43 2.48
C LEU A 46 -0.87 12.10 1.35
N ILE A 47 -0.43 11.90 0.11
CA ILE A 47 -1.10 12.44 -1.07
C ILE A 47 -1.99 11.35 -1.67
N ALA A 48 -3.28 11.60 -1.73
CA ALA A 48 -4.29 10.66 -2.24
C ALA A 48 -4.99 11.26 -3.47
N PRO A 49 -4.59 10.89 -4.69
CA PRO A 49 -5.31 11.28 -5.89
C PRO A 49 -6.65 10.53 -5.97
N CYS A 50 -7.73 11.29 -6.20
CA CYS A 50 -9.09 10.75 -6.27
C CYS A 50 -9.75 11.17 -7.58
N LYS A 51 -10.39 10.22 -8.25
CA LYS A 51 -11.18 10.46 -9.45
C LYS A 51 -12.42 9.56 -9.47
N GLY A 52 -13.60 10.19 -9.51
CA GLY A 52 -14.86 9.46 -9.47
C GLY A 52 -15.10 8.75 -8.13
N LEU A 53 -16.15 7.96 -8.09
CA LEU A 53 -16.55 7.18 -6.91
C LEU A 53 -16.48 5.69 -7.25
N ASP A 54 -15.85 4.91 -6.40
CA ASP A 54 -15.90 3.45 -6.43
C ASP A 54 -16.86 2.90 -5.35
N THR A 55 -17.08 1.58 -5.38
CA THR A 55 -18.02 0.92 -4.47
C THR A 55 -17.66 1.04 -3.00
N ALA A 56 -16.37 1.14 -2.68
CA ALA A 56 -15.85 1.22 -1.32
C ALA A 56 -15.21 2.58 -1.01
N PHE A 57 -15.58 3.64 -1.73
CA PHE A 57 -14.96 4.95 -1.65
C PHE A 57 -14.90 5.48 -0.22
N ASP A 58 -16.02 5.50 0.49
CA ASP A 58 -16.09 6.01 1.87
C ASP A 58 -15.15 5.24 2.80
N GLN A 59 -15.21 3.92 2.75
CA GLN A 59 -14.39 3.05 3.59
C GLN A 59 -12.90 3.23 3.29
N ASN A 60 -12.54 3.33 2.02
CA ASN A 60 -11.17 3.55 1.60
C ASN A 60 -10.65 4.91 2.05
N MET A 61 -11.45 5.97 1.91
CA MET A 61 -11.06 7.31 2.36
C MET A 61 -10.95 7.40 3.88
N GLU A 62 -11.88 6.83 4.61
CA GLU A 62 -11.82 6.80 6.08
C GLU A 62 -10.61 6.02 6.60
N SER A 63 -10.14 4.99 5.90
CA SER A 63 -8.98 4.21 6.29
C SER A 63 -7.68 5.04 6.33
N PHE A 64 -7.57 6.11 5.53
CA PHE A 64 -6.42 7.00 5.57
C PHE A 64 -6.28 7.74 6.91
N PHE A 65 -7.37 7.92 7.64
CA PHE A 65 -7.37 8.56 8.96
C PHE A 65 -7.04 7.60 10.11
N GLN A 66 -6.91 6.33 9.82
CA GLN A 66 -6.64 5.26 10.80
C GLN A 66 -5.22 4.70 10.69
N GLN A 67 -4.29 5.46 10.15
CA GLN A 67 -2.91 5.02 10.03
C GLN A 67 -2.21 5.00 11.40
N ASP A 68 -1.45 3.95 11.64
CA ASP A 68 -0.58 3.84 12.82
C ASP A 68 0.71 4.66 12.62
N TYR A 69 0.53 5.98 12.55
CA TYR A 69 1.62 6.93 12.39
C TYR A 69 1.35 8.19 13.24
N PRO A 70 2.35 8.69 14.01
CA PRO A 70 2.11 9.72 15.01
C PRO A 70 1.82 11.12 14.45
N ASP A 71 2.45 11.49 13.34
CA ASP A 71 2.34 12.83 12.77
C ASP A 71 2.27 12.77 11.24
N TYR A 72 1.07 12.92 10.71
CA TYR A 72 0.83 12.97 9.28
C TYR A 72 -0.37 13.84 8.97
N GLU A 73 -0.37 14.40 7.76
CA GLU A 73 -1.51 15.08 7.17
C GLU A 73 -1.92 14.41 5.86
N ILE A 74 -3.17 14.60 5.46
CA ILE A 74 -3.71 14.01 4.25
C ILE A 74 -4.05 15.13 3.25
N LEU A 75 -3.58 14.95 2.02
CA LEU A 75 -3.86 15.83 0.92
C LEU A 75 -4.60 15.04 -0.18
N PHE A 76 -5.90 15.26 -0.27
CA PHE A 76 -6.71 14.71 -1.36
C PHE A 76 -6.59 15.61 -2.59
N VAL A 77 -6.23 15.02 -3.72
CA VAL A 77 -6.10 15.73 -5.00
C VAL A 77 -7.22 15.26 -5.92
N VAL A 78 -8.05 16.19 -6.38
CA VAL A 78 -9.19 15.95 -7.26
C VAL A 78 -9.04 16.79 -8.52
N GLU A 79 -9.38 16.23 -9.68
CA GLU A 79 -9.23 16.89 -10.97
C GLU A 79 -10.04 18.19 -11.08
N SER A 80 -11.25 18.21 -10.55
CA SER A 80 -12.12 19.40 -10.54
C SER A 80 -13.15 19.35 -9.41
N ARG A 81 -13.75 20.50 -9.10
CA ARG A 81 -14.82 20.57 -8.10
C ARG A 81 -16.13 19.93 -8.55
N GLU A 82 -16.29 19.72 -9.85
CA GLU A 82 -17.45 19.04 -10.45
C GLU A 82 -17.33 17.50 -10.34
N ASP A 83 -16.13 16.98 -10.05
CA ASP A 83 -15.96 15.55 -9.84
C ASP A 83 -16.79 15.08 -8.63
N PRO A 84 -17.58 13.98 -8.76
CA PRO A 84 -18.34 13.43 -7.64
C PRO A 84 -17.48 13.12 -6.41
N ALA A 85 -16.19 12.79 -6.60
CA ALA A 85 -15.25 12.57 -5.51
C ALA A 85 -15.08 13.82 -4.63
N TYR A 86 -15.06 15.02 -5.19
CA TYR A 86 -14.90 16.24 -4.43
C TYR A 86 -16.02 16.42 -3.38
N ARG A 87 -17.28 16.32 -3.82
CA ARG A 87 -18.43 16.46 -2.92
C ARG A 87 -18.42 15.41 -1.83
N ARG A 88 -18.15 14.16 -2.23
CA ARG A 88 -18.15 13.05 -1.27
C ARG A 88 -17.02 13.16 -0.26
N LEU A 89 -15.84 13.58 -0.67
CA LEU A 89 -14.72 13.87 0.23
C LEU A 89 -15.05 14.98 1.23
N ALA A 90 -15.67 16.07 0.76
CA ALA A 90 -16.09 17.17 1.65
C ALA A 90 -17.06 16.68 2.73
N GLU A 91 -18.05 15.85 2.37
CA GLU A 91 -18.98 15.24 3.31
C GLU A 91 -18.27 14.32 4.33
N ILE A 92 -17.33 13.51 3.87
CA ILE A 92 -16.54 12.62 4.73
C ILE A 92 -15.70 13.43 5.72
N LEU A 93 -15.01 14.48 5.25
CA LEU A 93 -14.19 15.33 6.11
C LEU A 93 -15.02 16.03 7.18
N GLU A 94 -16.17 16.58 6.82
CA GLU A 94 -17.11 17.21 7.77
C GLU A 94 -17.58 16.20 8.83
N ARG A 95 -17.96 15.00 8.40
CA ARG A 95 -18.40 13.92 9.30
C ARG A 95 -17.29 13.50 10.27
N LEU A 96 -16.06 13.38 9.79
CA LEU A 96 -14.92 12.99 10.61
C LEU A 96 -14.51 14.09 11.60
N GLN A 97 -14.59 15.36 11.21
CA GLN A 97 -14.37 16.48 12.11
C GLN A 97 -15.39 16.48 13.25
N THR A 98 -16.66 16.25 12.94
CA THR A 98 -17.74 16.14 13.94
C THR A 98 -17.49 14.99 14.92
N ARG A 99 -16.86 13.91 14.48
CA ARG A 99 -16.50 12.75 15.31
C ARG A 99 -15.21 12.95 16.13
N GLY A 100 -14.56 14.10 16.04
CA GLY A 100 -13.35 14.41 16.80
C GLY A 100 -12.06 13.90 16.15
N ASN A 101 -12.03 13.73 14.83
CA ASN A 101 -10.81 13.41 14.10
C ASN A 101 -9.74 14.48 14.32
N ARG A 102 -8.51 14.03 14.61
CA ARG A 102 -7.35 14.91 14.85
C ARG A 102 -6.37 14.99 13.68
N VAL A 103 -6.54 14.16 12.67
CA VAL A 103 -5.65 14.15 11.50
C VAL A 103 -6.02 15.30 10.56
N PRO A 104 -5.11 16.25 10.28
CA PRO A 104 -5.36 17.32 9.33
C PRO A 104 -5.57 16.74 7.92
N ALA A 105 -6.60 17.22 7.24
CA ALA A 105 -6.87 16.82 5.86
C ALA A 105 -7.42 18.00 5.06
N ARG A 106 -7.05 18.08 3.80
CA ARG A 106 -7.55 19.09 2.86
C ARG A 106 -7.67 18.54 1.44
N ILE A 107 -8.51 19.19 0.66
CA ILE A 107 -8.75 18.87 -0.74
C ILE A 107 -8.13 19.94 -1.61
N LEU A 108 -7.33 19.54 -2.60
CA LEU A 108 -6.78 20.40 -3.65
C LEU A 108 -7.47 20.15 -4.98
#